data_ad9d257d108c8a335b0b5eea37bb0d32
#
_entry.id   ad9d257d108c8a335b0b5eea37bb0d32
#
_cell.length_a   1.000
_cell.length_b   1.000
_cell.length_c   1.000
_cell.angle_alpha   90.00
_cell.angle_beta   90.00
_cell.angle_gamma   90.00
#
_symmetry.space_group_name_H-M   'P 1'
#
loop_
_entity.id
_entity.type
_entity.pdbx_description
1 polymer ?
#
loop_
_entity_poly.entity_id
_entity_poly.type
_entity_poly.pdbx_seq_one_letter_code
_entity_poly.pdbx_strand_id
1 'polypeptide(L)'
;MKTRAKQKIRNQWYGIRSVFLFDQKKDGTNVFEERVVVFSGTTVERAFAKAKKEAENYAKVLKMKMYPYMEAYTQDGDALIDGYEVWSVLYESRETLSSFFKTRYQKYEYHPDK
;
A
#
# COMPACT_ATOMS: atom_id res chain seq x y z
N MET A 1 17.23 -8.94 36.70
CA MET A 1 17.10 -8.89 36.01
C MET A 1 17.32 -8.37 35.08
N LYS A 2 17.29 -8.14 34.79
CA LYS A 2 17.76 -7.80 33.93
C LYS A 2 17.32 -7.84 32.72
N THR A 3 16.73 -8.29 32.48
CA THR A 3 16.35 -8.69 31.21
C THR A 3 15.48 -7.79 30.44
N ARG A 4 14.64 -7.12 31.12
CA ARG A 4 13.75 -6.22 30.45
C ARG A 4 14.48 -5.08 29.87
N ALA A 5 15.48 -4.59 30.57
CA ALA A 5 16.31 -3.53 30.04
C ALA A 5 17.06 -3.96 28.80
N LYS A 6 17.20 -5.26 28.63
CA LYS A 6 17.93 -5.79 27.48
C LYS A 6 17.03 -6.17 26.32
N GLN A 7 15.77 -5.91 26.44
CA GLN A 7 14.85 -6.21 25.36
C GLN A 7 15.22 -5.36 24.14
N LYS A 8 15.48 -6.02 23.04
CA LYS A 8 15.86 -5.33 21.81
C LYS A 8 14.64 -4.71 21.17
N ILE A 9 14.84 -3.54 20.60
CA ILE A 9 13.86 -2.92 19.74
C ILE A 9 14.05 -3.54 18.38
N ARG A 10 13.03 -4.17 17.87
CA ARG A 10 13.09 -4.82 16.57
C ARG A 10 12.43 -3.98 15.50
N ASN A 11 12.96 -4.06 14.32
CA ASN A 11 12.27 -3.55 13.15
C ASN A 11 11.06 -4.43 12.86
N GLN A 12 9.97 -3.78 12.58
CA GLN A 12 8.75 -4.38 12.11
C GLN A 12 8.62 -4.07 10.64
N TRP A 13 8.01 -4.96 9.87
CA TRP A 13 7.73 -4.70 8.47
C TRP A 13 6.31 -4.18 8.31
N TYR A 14 6.15 -3.22 7.42
CA TYR A 14 4.87 -2.61 7.13
C TYR A 14 4.67 -2.55 5.63
N GLY A 15 3.50 -2.98 5.15
CA GLY A 15 3.08 -2.68 3.80
C GLY A 15 2.40 -1.33 3.83
N ILE A 16 2.85 -0.39 3.01
CA ILE A 16 2.28 0.94 3.01
C ILE A 16 1.72 1.24 1.63
N ARG A 17 0.41 1.54 1.60
CA ARG A 17 -0.32 1.79 0.37
C ARG A 17 -0.43 3.27 0.12
N SER A 18 -0.09 3.68 -1.10
CA SER A 18 -0.26 5.03 -1.61
C SER A 18 -1.14 4.99 -2.84
N VAL A 19 -1.82 6.08 -3.12
CA VAL A 19 -2.68 6.21 -4.29
C VAL A 19 -2.19 7.39 -5.11
N PHE A 20 -2.09 7.19 -6.43
CA PHE A 20 -1.60 8.20 -7.35
C PHE A 20 -2.58 8.39 -8.49
N LEU A 21 -2.63 9.61 -9.01
CA LEU A 21 -3.24 9.84 -10.30
C LEU A 21 -2.18 9.51 -11.35
N PHE A 22 -2.29 8.32 -11.90
CA PHE A 22 -1.28 7.75 -12.80
C PHE A 22 -1.32 8.41 -14.18
N ASP A 23 -2.51 8.60 -14.71
CA ASP A 23 -2.67 9.14 -16.05
C ASP A 23 -4.08 9.68 -16.23
N GLN A 24 -4.29 10.36 -17.35
CA GLN A 24 -5.63 10.78 -17.75
C GLN A 24 -5.76 10.49 -19.24
N LYS A 25 -6.81 9.76 -19.60
CA LYS A 25 -7.09 9.44 -20.98
C LYS A 25 -7.63 10.67 -21.73
N LYS A 26 -7.62 10.60 -23.05
CA LYS A 26 -8.08 11.70 -23.89
C LYS A 26 -9.53 12.07 -23.63
N ASP A 27 -10.34 11.10 -23.22
CA ASP A 27 -11.75 11.34 -22.92
C ASP A 27 -11.99 11.91 -21.53
N GLY A 28 -10.92 12.17 -20.78
CA GLY A 28 -11.01 12.72 -19.43
C GLY A 28 -11.06 11.68 -18.33
N THR A 29 -11.08 10.41 -18.68
CA THR A 29 -11.06 9.34 -17.68
C THR A 29 -9.74 9.34 -16.94
N ASN A 30 -9.79 9.35 -15.62
CA ASN A 30 -8.60 9.28 -14.78
C ASN A 30 -8.18 7.82 -14.59
N VAL A 31 -6.88 7.60 -14.57
CA VAL A 31 -6.31 6.30 -14.27
C VAL A 31 -5.59 6.43 -12.94
N PHE A 32 -5.99 5.61 -11.96
CA PHE A 32 -5.39 5.65 -10.62
C PHE A 32 -4.52 4.43 -10.40
N GLU A 33 -3.45 4.62 -9.67
CA GLU A 33 -2.59 3.52 -9.25
C GLU A 33 -2.68 3.37 -7.74
N GLU A 34 -2.96 2.14 -7.29
CA GLU A 34 -2.77 1.75 -5.90
C GLU A 34 -1.45 1.00 -5.84
N ARG A 35 -0.57 1.43 -4.96
CA ARG A 35 0.79 0.90 -4.90
C ARG A 35 1.12 0.58 -3.46
N VAL A 36 1.54 -0.64 -3.22
CA VAL A 36 1.94 -1.07 -1.88
C VAL A 36 3.43 -1.36 -1.90
N VAL A 37 4.16 -0.71 -1.00
CA VAL A 37 5.60 -0.89 -0.85
C VAL A 37 5.89 -1.24 0.59
N VAL A 38 6.86 -2.12 0.82
CA VAL A 38 7.19 -2.55 2.18
C VAL A 38 8.34 -1.71 2.73
N PHE A 39 8.21 -1.35 3.99
CA PHE A 39 9.24 -0.61 4.71
C PHE A 39 9.38 -1.20 6.09
N SER A 40 10.59 -1.21 6.61
CA SER A 40 10.82 -1.59 7.99
C SER A 40 10.98 -0.35 8.85
N GLY A 41 10.65 -0.49 10.10
CA GLY A 41 10.86 0.57 11.07
C GLY A 41 10.62 0.05 12.47
N THR A 42 11.20 0.72 13.47
CA THR A 42 10.93 0.38 14.85
C THR A 42 9.55 0.85 15.30
N THR A 43 8.98 1.80 14.56
CA THR A 43 7.60 2.26 14.77
C THR A 43 6.94 2.47 13.41
N VAL A 44 5.62 2.50 13.40
CA VAL A 44 4.88 2.77 12.17
C VAL A 44 5.17 4.19 11.67
N GLU A 45 5.39 5.14 12.56
CA GLU A 45 5.72 6.51 12.18
C GLU A 45 7.02 6.59 11.40
N ARG A 46 8.02 5.78 11.80
CA ARG A 46 9.28 5.74 11.07
C ARG A 46 9.12 5.11 9.69
N ALA A 47 8.29 4.07 9.61
CA ALA A 47 7.99 3.46 8.32
C ALA A 47 7.25 4.45 7.42
N PHE A 48 6.30 5.21 7.96
CA PHE A 48 5.60 6.23 7.19
C PHE A 48 6.54 7.33 6.70
N ALA A 49 7.52 7.72 7.50
CA ALA A 49 8.49 8.74 7.07
C ALA A 49 9.28 8.26 5.84
N LYS A 50 9.70 6.99 5.86
CA LYS A 50 10.38 6.39 4.71
C LYS A 50 9.45 6.33 3.50
N ALA A 51 8.21 5.90 3.75
CA ALA A 51 7.23 5.73 2.68
C ALA A 51 6.89 7.06 2.02
N LYS A 52 6.74 8.10 2.81
CA LYS A 52 6.44 9.44 2.30
C LYS A 52 7.53 9.90 1.35
N LYS A 53 8.78 9.74 1.77
CA LYS A 53 9.91 10.15 0.97
C LYS A 53 9.97 9.38 -0.34
N GLU A 54 9.81 8.06 -0.25
CA GLU A 54 9.86 7.21 -1.44
C GLU A 54 8.70 7.51 -2.39
N ALA A 55 7.48 7.66 -1.86
CA ALA A 55 6.30 7.91 -2.67
C ALA A 55 6.36 9.29 -3.34
N GLU A 56 6.83 10.31 -2.61
CA GLU A 56 6.98 11.64 -3.17
C GLU A 56 7.99 11.66 -4.30
N ASN A 57 9.10 10.93 -4.13
CA ASN A 57 10.09 10.81 -5.18
C ASN A 57 9.54 10.07 -6.40
N TYR A 58 8.81 9.00 -6.16
CA TYR A 58 8.16 8.22 -7.21
C TYR A 58 7.20 9.10 -8.02
N ALA A 59 6.36 9.87 -7.33
CA ALA A 59 5.41 10.77 -7.97
C ALA A 59 6.12 11.86 -8.76
N LYS A 60 7.20 12.41 -8.19
CA LYS A 60 7.96 13.47 -8.83
C LYS A 60 8.61 13.00 -10.12
N VAL A 61 9.25 11.83 -10.08
CA VAL A 61 9.93 11.28 -11.25
C VAL A 61 8.95 11.01 -12.38
N LEU A 62 7.77 10.49 -12.05
CA LEU A 62 6.74 10.16 -13.04
C LEU A 62 5.76 11.29 -13.28
N LYS A 63 5.94 12.43 -12.61
CA LYS A 63 5.08 13.61 -12.76
C LYS A 63 3.63 13.30 -12.47
N MET A 64 3.40 12.58 -11.38
CA MET A 64 2.07 12.19 -10.93
C MET A 64 1.66 12.96 -9.68
N LYS A 65 0.36 13.06 -9.44
CA LYS A 65 -0.17 13.58 -8.19
C LYS A 65 -0.38 12.41 -7.23
N MET A 66 -0.05 12.64 -5.98
CA MET A 66 -0.19 11.64 -4.93
C MET A 66 -1.23 12.10 -3.92
N TYR A 67 -2.13 11.18 -3.53
CA TYR A 67 -3.03 11.47 -2.43
C TYR A 67 -2.21 11.53 -1.14
N PRO A 68 -2.45 12.55 -0.28
CA PRO A 68 -1.55 12.78 0.85
C PRO A 68 -1.61 11.74 1.98
N TYR A 69 -2.70 10.98 2.05
CA TYR A 69 -2.84 9.97 3.10
C TYR A 69 -2.41 8.61 2.59
N MET A 70 -1.62 7.92 3.41
CA MET A 70 -1.19 6.55 3.17
C MET A 70 -1.76 5.67 4.26
N GLU A 71 -1.88 4.39 3.96
CA GLU A 71 -2.37 3.40 4.92
C GLU A 71 -1.32 2.33 5.13
N ALA A 72 -1.20 1.86 6.36
CA ALA A 72 -0.21 0.86 6.71
C ALA A 72 -0.87 -0.44 7.13
N TYR A 73 -0.29 -1.54 6.71
CA TYR A 73 -0.61 -2.88 7.19
C TYR A 73 0.62 -3.42 7.89
N THR A 74 0.48 -3.71 9.18
CA THR A 74 1.58 -4.25 9.97
C THR A 74 1.70 -5.74 9.69
N GLN A 75 2.88 -6.16 9.30
CA GLN A 75 3.14 -7.57 9.02
C GLN A 75 3.61 -8.26 10.29
N ASP A 76 3.13 -9.47 10.51
CA ASP A 76 3.59 -10.28 11.61
C ASP A 76 4.91 -10.96 11.22
N GLY A 77 5.75 -11.21 12.22
CA GLY A 77 6.98 -11.94 12.00
C GLY A 77 8.15 -11.06 11.63
N ASP A 78 9.31 -11.69 11.49
CA ASP A 78 10.57 -10.98 11.39
C ASP A 78 11.03 -10.76 9.96
N ALA A 79 10.56 -11.57 9.03
CA ALA A 79 11.04 -11.51 7.65
C ALA A 79 9.98 -11.98 6.70
N LEU A 80 10.07 -11.52 5.46
CA LEU A 80 9.20 -12.00 4.40
C LEU A 80 9.64 -13.41 4.01
N ILE A 81 8.70 -14.30 3.95
CA ILE A 81 8.94 -15.69 3.56
C ILE A 81 7.90 -16.07 2.51
N ASP A 82 8.12 -17.21 1.89
CA ASP A 82 7.18 -17.72 0.90
C ASP A 82 5.80 -17.92 1.54
N GLY A 83 4.77 -17.41 0.88
CA GLY A 83 3.41 -17.46 1.41
C GLY A 83 3.05 -16.42 2.44
N TYR A 84 3.93 -15.45 2.68
CA TYR A 84 3.68 -14.41 3.68
C TYR A 84 2.58 -13.47 3.21
N GLU A 85 1.63 -13.18 4.12
CA GLU A 85 0.58 -12.21 3.82
C GLU A 85 1.15 -10.79 3.93
N VAL A 86 1.15 -10.06 2.83
CA VAL A 86 1.73 -8.71 2.78
C VAL A 86 0.68 -7.61 2.88
N TRP A 87 -0.58 -7.97 2.67
CA TRP A 87 -1.67 -7.01 2.76
C TRP A 87 -2.99 -7.75 2.88
N SER A 88 -3.89 -7.23 3.67
CA SER A 88 -5.23 -7.78 3.81
C SER A 88 -6.19 -6.66 4.16
N VAL A 89 -7.34 -6.64 3.53
CA VAL A 89 -8.39 -5.67 3.83
C VAL A 89 -9.71 -6.40 3.86
N LEU A 90 -10.53 -6.08 4.85
CA LEU A 90 -11.88 -6.62 4.95
C LEU A 90 -12.88 -5.55 4.52
N TYR A 91 -13.83 -5.95 3.70
CA TYR A 91 -14.89 -5.06 3.22
C TYR A 91 -16.23 -5.62 3.63
N GLU A 92 -17.13 -4.74 4.01
CA GLU A 92 -18.53 -5.11 4.25
C GLU A 92 -19.33 -4.76 3.02
N SER A 93 -20.09 -5.73 2.53
CA SER A 93 -20.89 -5.55 1.34
C SER A 93 -22.01 -6.60 1.34
N ARG A 94 -23.15 -6.25 0.76
CA ARG A 94 -24.25 -7.20 0.57
C ARG A 94 -24.13 -7.97 -0.73
N GLU A 95 -23.07 -7.72 -1.49
CA GLU A 95 -22.85 -8.38 -2.75
C GLU A 95 -22.46 -9.85 -2.56
N THR A 96 -22.72 -10.65 -3.59
CA THR A 96 -22.16 -12.01 -3.63
C THR A 96 -20.67 -11.92 -3.88
N LEU A 97 -19.96 -13.02 -3.64
CA LEU A 97 -18.52 -13.06 -3.89
C LEU A 97 -18.19 -12.69 -5.33
N SER A 98 -18.92 -13.27 -6.29
CA SER A 98 -18.70 -12.99 -7.71
C SER A 98 -18.95 -11.52 -8.04
N SER A 99 -20.01 -10.94 -7.52
CA SER A 99 -20.35 -9.55 -7.77
C SER A 99 -19.31 -8.63 -7.17
N PHE A 100 -18.88 -8.91 -5.95
CA PHE A 100 -17.85 -8.11 -5.29
C PHE A 100 -16.55 -8.12 -6.10
N PHE A 101 -16.13 -9.32 -6.54
CA PHE A 101 -14.92 -9.43 -7.33
C PHE A 101 -15.00 -8.59 -8.61
N LYS A 102 -16.13 -8.70 -9.32
CA LYS A 102 -16.31 -7.95 -10.57
C LYS A 102 -16.34 -6.45 -10.34
N THR A 103 -17.04 -6.01 -9.30
CA THR A 103 -17.12 -4.60 -8.98
C THR A 103 -15.77 -4.05 -8.56
N ARG A 104 -15.06 -4.77 -7.70
CA ARG A 104 -13.82 -4.28 -7.10
C ARG A 104 -12.65 -4.35 -8.07
N TYR A 105 -12.55 -5.41 -8.86
CA TYR A 105 -11.33 -5.70 -9.62
C TYR A 105 -11.50 -5.65 -11.13
N GLN A 106 -12.71 -5.76 -11.65
CA GLN A 106 -12.90 -5.79 -13.10
C GLN A 106 -13.54 -4.54 -13.65
N LYS A 107 -14.47 -3.93 -12.91
CA LYS A 107 -15.22 -2.77 -13.40
C LYS A 107 -14.30 -1.61 -13.80
N TYR A 108 -13.24 -1.39 -13.03
CA TYR A 108 -12.33 -0.27 -13.27
C TYR A 108 -10.99 -0.72 -13.81
N GLU A 109 -10.93 -1.92 -14.38
CA GLU A 109 -9.69 -2.42 -14.93
C GLU A 109 -9.16 -1.51 -16.02
N TYR A 110 -7.87 -1.21 -15.96
CA TYR A 110 -7.22 -0.31 -16.89
C TYR A 110 -6.91 -1.03 -18.20
N HIS A 111 -7.35 -0.43 -19.32
CA HIS A 111 -7.07 -0.95 -20.65
C HIS A 111 -6.37 0.16 -21.44
N PRO A 112 -5.05 0.13 -21.53
CA PRO A 112 -4.29 1.22 -22.16
C PRO A 112 -4.60 1.40 -23.65
N ASP A 113 -5.05 0.34 -24.32
CA ASP A 113 -5.30 0.37 -25.76
C ASP A 113 -6.67 0.93 -26.13
N LYS A 114 -7.43 1.39 -25.18
CA LYS A 114 -8.76 1.92 -25.45
C LYS A 114 -8.86 3.39 -25.21
#